data_e6940b547dc3e56547acb999a852faa4
#
_entry.id   e6940b547dc3e56547acb999a852faa4
#
_cell.length_a   1.000
_cell.length_b   1.000
_cell.length_c   1.000
_cell.angle_alpha   90.00
_cell.angle_beta   90.00
_cell.angle_gamma   90.00
#
_symmetry.space_group_name_H-M   'P 1'
#
loop_
_entity.id
_entity.type
_entity.pdbx_description
1 polymer ?
#
loop_
_entity_poly.entity_id
_entity_poly.type
_entity_poly.pdbx_seq_one_letter_code
_entity_poly.pdbx_strand_id
1 'polypeptide(L)'
;MAYKLLVVDDDKEIVETLKTRLIKEGYEVTVAYDGEEALLKVQKDNPDVILLDLMMPKLNGFEVLKHIRENFKDKWRPIIIVSASGELDAVKKSYSMEADHYLSKPVTMENILRGIRTMISLIPARKEA
;
A
#
# COMPACT_ATOMS: atom_id res chain seq x y z
N MET A 1 -3.66 18.38 9.12
CA MET A 1 -3.85 17.91 7.75
C MET A 1 -3.98 16.40 7.72
N ALA A 2 -4.93 15.91 6.93
CA ALA A 2 -5.14 14.47 6.82
C ALA A 2 -4.09 13.85 5.89
N TYR A 3 -3.58 12.69 6.28
CA TYR A 3 -2.73 11.89 5.39
C TYR A 3 -3.60 11.19 4.35
N LYS A 4 -3.04 11.02 3.16
CA LYS A 4 -3.71 10.36 2.04
C LYS A 4 -3.25 8.92 1.92
N LEU A 5 -4.19 8.00 1.85
CA LEU A 5 -3.91 6.57 1.68
C LEU A 5 -4.44 6.11 0.33
N LEU A 6 -3.70 5.24 -0.32
CA LEU A 6 -4.16 4.52 -1.51
C LEU A 6 -4.33 3.05 -1.13
N VAL A 7 -5.53 2.52 -1.32
CA VAL A 7 -5.83 1.10 -1.06
C VAL A 7 -5.97 0.40 -2.40
N VAL A 8 -5.13 -0.61 -2.62
CA VAL A 8 -5.07 -1.34 -3.90
C VAL A 8 -5.37 -2.82 -3.65
N ASP A 9 -6.52 -3.27 -4.12
CA ASP A 9 -6.96 -4.67 -4.02
C ASP A 9 -8.08 -4.86 -5.04
N ASP A 10 -8.14 -6.01 -5.69
CA ASP A 10 -9.19 -6.30 -6.67
C ASP A 10 -10.50 -6.76 -6.03
N ASP A 11 -10.49 -7.07 -4.76
CA ASP A 11 -11.70 -7.42 -3.99
C ASP A 11 -12.41 -6.15 -3.54
N LYS A 12 -13.48 -5.80 -4.23
CA LYS A 12 -14.23 -4.57 -3.97
C LYS A 12 -14.81 -4.49 -2.56
N GLU A 13 -15.21 -5.63 -2.02
CA GLU A 13 -15.78 -5.68 -0.66
C GLU A 13 -14.71 -5.34 0.38
N ILE A 14 -13.52 -5.90 0.24
CA ILE A 14 -12.39 -5.60 1.12
C ILE A 14 -12.03 -4.12 1.03
N VAL A 15 -11.93 -3.60 -0.19
CA VAL A 15 -11.58 -2.20 -0.42
C VAL A 15 -12.60 -1.26 0.24
N GLU A 16 -13.88 -1.51 0.06
CA GLU A 16 -14.92 -0.67 0.65
C GLU A 16 -14.92 -0.72 2.17
N THR A 17 -14.71 -1.90 2.74
CA THR A 17 -14.60 -2.06 4.19
C THR A 17 -13.42 -1.27 4.75
N LEU A 18 -12.26 -1.39 4.12
CA LEU A 18 -11.06 -0.66 4.52
C LEU A 18 -11.26 0.84 4.38
N LYS A 19 -11.78 1.27 3.24
CA LYS A 19 -12.04 2.69 2.97
C LYS A 19 -12.92 3.32 4.04
N THR A 20 -14.05 2.68 4.35
CA THR A 20 -15.01 3.19 5.33
C THR A 20 -14.33 3.38 6.69
N ARG A 21 -13.58 2.38 7.15
CA ARG A 21 -12.93 2.45 8.45
C ARG A 21 -11.79 3.46 8.46
N LEU A 22 -10.99 3.52 7.40
CA LEU A 22 -9.86 4.45 7.35
C LEU A 22 -10.31 5.91 7.29
N ILE A 23 -11.39 6.18 6.58
CA ILE A 23 -11.99 7.53 6.57
C ILE A 23 -12.45 7.90 7.99
N LYS A 24 -13.05 6.97 8.69
CA LYS A 24 -13.51 7.17 10.06
C LYS A 24 -12.35 7.50 11.01
N GLU A 25 -11.17 6.98 10.73
CA GLU A 25 -9.97 7.25 11.51
C GLU A 25 -9.28 8.58 11.13
N GLY A 26 -9.85 9.32 10.20
CA GLY A 26 -9.35 10.66 9.83
C GLY A 26 -8.47 10.70 8.61
N TYR A 27 -8.34 9.61 7.85
CA TYR A 27 -7.55 9.58 6.62
C TYR A 27 -8.38 9.96 5.40
N GLU A 28 -7.71 10.54 4.41
CA GLU A 28 -8.27 10.65 3.06
C GLU A 28 -7.91 9.37 2.32
N VAL A 29 -8.87 8.76 1.64
CA VAL A 29 -8.66 7.44 1.01
C VAL A 29 -9.02 7.48 -0.47
N THR A 30 -8.07 7.03 -1.29
CA THR A 30 -8.28 6.75 -2.71
C THR A 30 -8.18 5.24 -2.88
N VAL A 31 -8.87 4.69 -3.86
CA VAL A 31 -8.86 3.25 -4.10
C VAL A 31 -8.48 2.92 -5.54
N ALA A 32 -7.87 1.76 -5.74
CA ALA A 32 -7.58 1.20 -7.05
C ALA A 32 -7.88 -0.29 -7.01
N TYR A 33 -8.44 -0.81 -8.08
CA TYR A 33 -8.87 -2.20 -8.14
C TYR A 33 -7.97 -3.08 -9.00
N ASP A 34 -6.95 -2.50 -9.61
CA ASP A 34 -5.92 -3.23 -10.36
C ASP A 34 -4.62 -2.41 -10.38
N GLY A 35 -3.56 -3.05 -10.87
CA GLY A 35 -2.23 -2.44 -10.84
C GLY A 35 -2.08 -1.22 -11.75
N GLU A 36 -2.73 -1.20 -12.89
CA GLU A 36 -2.66 -0.05 -13.80
C GLU A 36 -3.33 1.17 -13.18
N GLU A 37 -4.51 0.97 -12.60
CA GLU A 37 -5.21 2.03 -11.88
C GLU A 37 -4.39 2.54 -10.70
N ALA A 38 -3.73 1.61 -9.99
CA ALA A 38 -2.87 1.98 -8.87
C ALA A 38 -1.77 2.94 -9.29
N LEU A 39 -1.07 2.65 -10.40
CA LEU A 39 0.01 3.51 -10.88
C LEU A 39 -0.51 4.90 -11.28
N LEU A 40 -1.67 4.97 -11.91
CA LEU A 40 -2.29 6.24 -12.25
C LEU A 40 -2.61 7.05 -10.99
N LYS A 41 -3.16 6.39 -9.98
CA LYS A 41 -3.53 7.05 -8.72
C LYS A 41 -2.31 7.54 -7.93
N VAL A 42 -1.21 6.80 -7.97
CA VAL A 42 0.03 7.25 -7.32
C VAL A 42 0.48 8.58 -7.90
N GLN A 43 0.45 8.72 -9.22
CA GLN A 43 0.88 9.94 -9.89
C GLN A 43 -0.12 11.09 -9.71
N LYS A 44 -1.41 10.78 -9.81
CA LYS A 44 -2.46 11.78 -9.77
C LYS A 44 -2.73 12.30 -8.37
N ASP A 45 -2.86 11.41 -7.40
CA ASP A 45 -3.31 11.74 -6.06
C ASP A 45 -2.18 11.90 -5.05
N ASN A 46 -0.97 11.45 -5.39
CA ASN A 46 0.21 11.56 -4.53
C ASN A 46 -0.04 11.08 -3.10
N PRO A 47 -0.43 9.81 -2.92
CA PRO A 47 -0.73 9.30 -1.57
C PRO A 47 0.50 9.27 -0.67
N ASP A 48 0.27 9.37 0.63
CA ASP A 48 1.34 9.31 1.63
C ASP A 48 1.72 7.87 1.96
N VAL A 49 0.77 6.94 1.93
CA VAL A 49 1.00 5.51 2.19
C VAL A 49 0.16 4.69 1.22
N ILE A 50 0.70 3.57 0.77
CA ILE A 50 0.00 2.64 -0.11
C ILE A 50 -0.19 1.30 0.60
N LEU A 51 -1.44 0.80 0.61
CA LEU A 51 -1.75 -0.57 0.99
C LEU A 51 -1.92 -1.35 -0.30
N LEU A 52 -1.10 -2.36 -0.53
CA LEU A 52 -0.99 -3.01 -1.83
C LEU A 52 -1.14 -4.53 -1.72
N ASP A 53 -2.12 -5.10 -2.43
CA ASP A 53 -2.25 -6.54 -2.59
C ASP A 53 -1.31 -7.02 -3.71
N LEU A 54 -0.72 -8.19 -3.52
CA LEU A 54 0.16 -8.79 -4.53
C LEU A 54 -0.60 -9.55 -5.61
N MET A 55 -1.77 -10.09 -5.28
CA MET A 55 -2.53 -10.97 -6.17
C MET A 55 -3.65 -10.21 -6.86
N MET A 56 -3.35 -9.63 -8.02
CA MET A 56 -4.31 -8.85 -8.78
C MET A 56 -4.20 -9.13 -10.28
N PRO A 57 -5.31 -8.93 -11.04
CA PRO A 57 -5.24 -9.03 -12.49
C PRO A 57 -4.46 -7.87 -13.11
N LYS A 58 -4.12 -7.97 -14.39
CA LYS A 58 -3.34 -7.01 -15.17
C LYS A 58 -1.93 -6.91 -14.60
N LEU A 59 -1.58 -5.83 -13.92
CA LEU A 59 -0.30 -5.72 -13.21
C LEU A 59 -0.49 -6.25 -11.79
N ASN A 60 0.29 -7.25 -11.39
CA ASN A 60 0.26 -7.74 -10.01
C ASN A 60 1.00 -6.77 -9.08
N GLY A 61 0.89 -7.00 -7.76
CA GLY A 61 1.47 -6.09 -6.78
C GLY A 61 2.99 -5.98 -6.85
N PHE A 62 3.70 -7.04 -7.23
CA PHE A 62 5.16 -6.95 -7.41
C PHE A 62 5.53 -6.02 -8.53
N GLU A 63 4.78 -6.05 -9.63
CA GLU A 63 5.01 -5.17 -10.77
C GLU A 63 4.72 -3.71 -10.41
N VAL A 64 3.67 -3.48 -9.62
CA VAL A 64 3.33 -2.13 -9.13
C VAL A 64 4.46 -1.61 -8.23
N LEU A 65 4.92 -2.44 -7.30
CA LEU A 65 5.99 -2.08 -6.37
C LEU A 65 7.27 -1.72 -7.13
N LYS A 66 7.66 -2.58 -8.07
CA LYS A 66 8.85 -2.35 -8.91
C LYS A 66 8.73 -1.03 -9.68
N HIS A 67 7.56 -0.78 -10.27
CA HIS A 67 7.34 0.42 -11.05
C HIS A 67 7.48 1.69 -10.22
N ILE A 68 6.91 1.68 -9.02
CA ILE A 68 7.00 2.83 -8.12
C ILE A 68 8.45 3.09 -7.71
N ARG A 69 9.16 2.04 -7.30
CA ARG A 69 10.54 2.20 -6.80
C ARG A 69 11.56 2.49 -7.89
N GLU A 70 11.46 1.82 -9.03
CA GLU A 70 12.45 1.93 -10.10
C GLU A 70 12.10 2.97 -11.17
N ASN A 71 10.86 2.94 -11.68
CA ASN A 71 10.46 3.83 -12.76
C ASN A 71 10.11 5.23 -12.27
N PHE A 72 9.30 5.34 -11.22
CA PHE A 72 8.98 6.64 -10.62
C PHE A 72 10.11 7.12 -9.71
N LYS A 73 11.04 6.24 -9.36
CA LYS A 73 12.17 6.52 -8.44
C LYS A 73 11.69 7.04 -7.08
N ASP A 74 10.53 6.57 -6.67
CA ASP A 74 9.90 6.99 -5.42
C ASP A 74 10.36 6.06 -4.30
N LYS A 75 11.26 6.54 -3.47
CA LYS A 75 11.87 5.76 -2.38
C LYS A 75 11.33 6.15 -1.01
N TRP A 76 10.68 7.29 -0.89
CA TRP A 76 10.22 7.78 0.42
C TRP A 76 8.86 7.22 0.83
N ARG A 77 7.99 6.95 -0.14
CA ARG A 77 6.59 6.59 0.13
C ARG A 77 6.49 5.20 0.74
N PRO A 78 5.93 5.06 1.96
CA PRO A 78 5.74 3.74 2.55
C PRO A 78 4.75 2.90 1.75
N ILE A 79 5.12 1.64 1.52
CA ILE A 79 4.25 0.66 0.84
C ILE A 79 4.11 -0.53 1.77
N ILE A 80 2.87 -0.80 2.19
CA ILE A 80 2.52 -1.92 3.04
C ILE A 80 1.83 -2.97 2.17
N ILE A 81 2.41 -4.16 2.10
CA ILE A 81 1.79 -5.27 1.39
C ILE A 81 0.73 -5.89 2.31
N VAL A 82 -0.46 -6.10 1.77
CA VAL A 82 -1.55 -6.80 2.47
C VAL A 82 -2.04 -7.89 1.54
N SER A 83 -1.59 -9.13 1.73
CA SER A 83 -1.82 -10.19 0.77
C SER A 83 -2.18 -11.52 1.42
N ALA A 84 -2.93 -12.34 0.67
CA ALA A 84 -3.28 -13.69 1.10
C ALA A 84 -2.05 -14.63 1.10
N SER A 85 -1.01 -14.29 0.33
CA SER A 85 0.20 -15.11 0.31
C SER A 85 1.04 -14.90 1.55
N GLY A 86 1.16 -15.93 2.38
CA GLY A 86 2.05 -15.93 3.53
C GLY A 86 3.34 -16.69 3.27
N GLU A 87 3.61 -17.06 2.02
CA GLU A 87 4.81 -17.80 1.67
C GLU A 87 6.06 -16.96 1.92
N LEU A 88 7.07 -17.60 2.50
CA LEU A 88 8.32 -16.93 2.84
C LEU A 88 8.98 -16.26 1.63
N ASP A 89 8.93 -16.93 0.47
CA ASP A 89 9.52 -16.38 -0.75
C ASP A 89 8.84 -15.07 -1.19
N ALA A 90 7.52 -15.00 -1.09
CA ALA A 90 6.78 -13.78 -1.43
C ALA A 90 7.13 -12.64 -0.47
N VAL A 91 7.25 -12.96 0.82
CA VAL A 91 7.63 -11.97 1.84
C VAL A 91 9.03 -11.45 1.57
N LYS A 92 9.99 -12.35 1.36
CA LYS A 92 11.39 -11.97 1.07
C LYS A 92 11.49 -11.15 -0.21
N LYS A 93 10.78 -11.55 -1.26
CA LYS A 93 10.77 -10.83 -2.53
C LYS A 93 10.25 -9.41 -2.35
N SER A 94 9.16 -9.25 -1.59
CA SER A 94 8.58 -7.93 -1.33
C SER A 94 9.59 -7.00 -0.67
N TYR A 95 10.27 -7.46 0.36
CA TYR A 95 11.27 -6.64 1.06
C TYR A 95 12.47 -6.35 0.19
N SER A 96 12.93 -7.32 -0.61
CA SER A 96 14.04 -7.08 -1.54
C SER A 96 13.69 -6.06 -2.61
N MET A 97 12.41 -5.87 -2.89
CA MET A 97 11.90 -4.87 -3.82
C MET A 97 11.48 -3.56 -3.12
N GLU A 98 11.93 -3.38 -1.87
CA GLU A 98 11.72 -2.17 -1.09
C GLU A 98 10.27 -1.93 -0.63
N ALA A 99 9.53 -3.01 -0.37
CA ALA A 99 8.31 -2.90 0.43
C ALA A 99 8.73 -2.61 1.87
N ASP A 100 7.91 -1.86 2.58
CA ASP A 100 8.23 -1.43 3.94
C ASP A 100 7.66 -2.34 5.02
N HIS A 101 6.57 -3.01 4.71
CA HIS A 101 5.90 -3.88 5.67
C HIS A 101 5.04 -4.90 4.93
N TYR A 102 4.82 -6.06 5.55
CA TYR A 102 4.05 -7.14 4.95
C TYR A 102 3.06 -7.68 5.98
N LEU A 103 1.77 -7.65 5.63
CA LEU A 103 0.70 -8.21 6.46
C LEU A 103 0.01 -9.33 5.68
N SER A 104 -0.05 -10.52 6.27
CA SER A 104 -0.73 -11.67 5.65
C SER A 104 -2.20 -11.66 6.00
N LYS A 105 -3.07 -11.87 5.00
CA LYS A 105 -4.51 -12.03 5.23
C LYS A 105 -4.79 -13.41 5.85
N PRO A 106 -5.77 -13.53 6.74
CA PRO A 106 -6.65 -12.48 7.22
C PRO A 106 -5.92 -11.55 8.18
N VAL A 107 -6.10 -10.25 8.01
CA VAL A 107 -5.45 -9.24 8.84
C VAL A 107 -6.52 -8.44 9.58
N THR A 108 -6.24 -8.07 10.83
CA THR A 108 -7.18 -7.27 11.61
C THR A 108 -7.03 -5.80 11.24
N MET A 109 -8.12 -5.05 11.37
CA MET A 109 -8.09 -3.61 11.14
C MET A 109 -7.09 -2.94 12.07
N GLU A 110 -6.98 -3.44 13.30
CA GLU A 110 -6.06 -2.92 14.29
C GLU A 110 -4.60 -3.02 13.83
N ASN A 111 -4.23 -4.17 13.23
CA ASN A 111 -2.87 -4.35 12.70
C ASN A 111 -2.61 -3.45 11.50
N ILE A 112 -3.61 -3.25 10.65
CA ILE A 112 -3.50 -2.33 9.51
C ILE A 112 -3.28 -0.90 10.01
N LEU A 113 -4.09 -0.44 10.95
CA LEU A 113 -3.98 0.90 11.51
C LEU A 113 -2.64 1.13 12.20
N ARG A 114 -2.15 0.12 12.92
CA ARG A 114 -0.84 0.19 13.58
C ARG A 114 0.28 0.32 12.55
N GLY A 115 0.22 -0.48 11.48
CA GLY A 115 1.20 -0.41 10.39
C GLY A 115 1.20 0.97 9.73
N ILE A 116 0.03 1.50 9.43
CA ILE A 116 -0.10 2.82 8.83
C ILE A 116 0.51 3.90 9.74
N ARG A 117 0.15 3.90 11.02
CA ARG A 117 0.68 4.90 11.97
C ARG A 117 2.19 4.84 12.09
N THR A 118 2.74 3.62 12.15
CA THR A 118 4.19 3.44 12.21
C THR A 118 4.87 3.99 10.96
N MET A 119 4.34 3.68 9.79
CA MET A 119 4.93 4.14 8.53
C MET A 119 4.83 5.66 8.38
N ILE A 120 3.71 6.25 8.76
CA ILE A 120 3.53 7.71 8.71
C ILE A 120 4.60 8.41 9.56
N SER A 121 4.92 7.87 10.72
CA SER A 121 5.91 8.46 11.62
C SER A 121 7.32 8.52 11.01
N LEU A 122 7.59 7.68 10.01
CA LEU A 122 8.89 7.61 9.35
C LEU A 122 9.01 8.54 8.13
N ILE A 123 7.89 9.06 7.64
CA ILE A 123 7.89 9.86 6.40
C ILE A 123 8.81 11.09 6.46
N PRO A 124 8.79 11.91 7.53
CA PRO A 124 9.64 13.09 7.56
C PRO A 124 11.13 12.78 7.36
N ALA A 125 11.62 11.77 8.06
CA ALA A 125 13.02 11.36 7.96
C ALA A 125 13.34 10.82 6.56
N ARG A 126 12.41 10.06 5.98
CA ARG A 126 12.60 9.47 4.65
C ARG A 126 12.63 10.52 3.54
N LYS A 127 11.82 11.56 3.66
CA LYS A 127 11.79 12.66 2.67
C LYS A 127 13.05 13.52 2.71
N GLU A 128 13.70 13.57 3.87
CA GLU A 128 14.95 14.33 4.03
C GLU A 128 16.20 13.57 3.57
N ALA A 129 16.05 12.27 3.38
CA ALA A 129 17.19 11.42 3.00
C ALA A 129 17.65 11.67 1.56
#